data_74ce44ade961692ea8089697f3cf7ad2
#
_entry.id   74ce44ade961692ea8089697f3cf7ad2
#
_cell.length_a   1.000
_cell.length_b   1.000
_cell.length_c   1.000
_cell.angle_alpha   90.00
_cell.angle_beta   90.00
_cell.angle_gamma   90.00
#
_symmetry.space_group_name_H-M   'P 1'
#
loop_
_entity.id
_entity.type
_entity.pdbx_description
1 polymer ?
#
loop_
_entity_poly.entity_id
_entity_poly.type
_entity_poly.pdbx_seq_one_letter_code
_entity_poly.pdbx_strand_id
1 'polypeptide(L)'
;MTQNSFSKILLSAIEEGLSSLGNSPKQSIFFHLEDSFQIKKENIPGNLQRFKNALEGLFGPGAPYIEKTIARRLHEKLGLEFEDSQDMDFLECVSDARKRIMP
;
A
#
# COMPACT_ATOMS: atom_id res chain seq x y z
N MET A 1 12.04 1.34 15.64
CA MET A 1 11.78 0.59 14.40
C MET A 1 12.70 1.12 13.29
N THR A 2 13.29 0.24 12.52
CA THR A 2 14.16 0.64 11.41
C THR A 2 13.34 0.86 10.14
N GLN A 3 13.93 1.59 9.19
CA GLN A 3 13.31 1.81 7.88
C GLN A 3 13.02 0.47 7.19
N ASN A 4 13.93 -0.49 7.31
CA ASN A 4 13.74 -1.80 6.70
C ASN A 4 12.56 -2.56 7.31
N SER A 5 12.39 -2.47 8.63
CA SER A 5 11.25 -3.09 9.32
C SER A 5 9.94 -2.46 8.88
N PHE A 6 9.92 -1.13 8.75
CA PHE A 6 8.72 -0.44 8.29
C PHE A 6 8.36 -0.88 6.87
N SER A 7 9.34 -0.99 5.98
CA SER A 7 9.11 -1.43 4.60
C SER A 7 8.51 -2.84 4.55
N LYS A 8 8.97 -3.74 5.40
CA LYS A 8 8.42 -5.10 5.46
C LYS A 8 6.97 -5.10 5.92
N ILE A 9 6.65 -4.29 6.93
CA ILE A 9 5.28 -4.18 7.44
C ILE A 9 4.39 -3.56 6.37
N LEU A 10 4.87 -2.54 5.68
CA LEU A 10 4.13 -1.91 4.60
C LEU A 10 3.84 -2.90 3.48
N LEU A 11 4.83 -3.68 3.06
CA LEU A 11 4.62 -4.68 2.02
C LEU A 11 3.60 -5.72 2.45
N SER A 12 3.64 -6.14 3.72
CA SER A 12 2.65 -7.07 4.25
C SER A 12 1.24 -6.48 4.20
N ALA A 13 1.11 -5.18 4.53
CA ALA A 13 -0.18 -4.49 4.43
C ALA A 13 -0.67 -4.42 2.99
N ILE A 14 0.24 -4.17 2.05
CA ILE A 14 -0.10 -4.15 0.63
C ILE A 14 -0.61 -5.53 0.19
N GLU A 15 0.09 -6.59 0.57
CA GLU A 15 -0.34 -7.94 0.22
C GLU A 15 -1.71 -8.27 0.78
N GLU A 16 -1.97 -7.91 2.03
CA GLU A 16 -3.27 -8.17 2.64
C GLU A 16 -4.37 -7.36 1.99
N GLY A 17 -4.10 -6.09 1.70
CA GLY A 17 -5.07 -5.24 1.02
C GLY A 17 -5.44 -5.79 -0.35
N LEU A 18 -4.46 -6.25 -1.11
CA LEU A 18 -4.72 -6.83 -2.42
C LEU A 18 -5.36 -8.20 -2.32
N SER A 19 -5.07 -8.96 -1.26
CA SER A 19 -5.69 -10.26 -1.04
C SER A 19 -7.19 -10.16 -0.81
N SER A 20 -7.68 -9.01 -0.35
CA SER A 20 -9.10 -8.79 -0.17
C SER A 20 -9.87 -8.85 -1.49
N LEU A 21 -9.16 -8.71 -2.61
CA LEU A 21 -9.74 -8.82 -3.96
C LEU A 21 -9.78 -10.26 -4.46
N GLY A 22 -9.14 -11.17 -3.74
CA GLY A 22 -8.97 -12.55 -4.16
C GLY A 22 -7.54 -12.85 -4.56
N ASN A 23 -7.18 -14.13 -4.55
CA ASN A 23 -5.81 -14.53 -4.82
C ASN A 23 -5.40 -14.30 -6.29
N SER A 24 -6.28 -14.60 -7.23
CA SER A 24 -5.97 -14.40 -8.65
C SER A 24 -5.78 -12.93 -9.01
N PRO A 25 -6.68 -12.02 -8.61
CA PRO A 25 -6.45 -10.60 -8.85
C PRO A 25 -5.16 -10.10 -8.20
N LYS A 26 -4.85 -10.56 -6.98
CA LYS A 26 -3.62 -10.15 -6.31
C LYS A 26 -2.39 -10.52 -7.12
N GLN A 27 -2.32 -11.76 -7.59
CA GLN A 27 -1.19 -12.22 -8.38
C GLN A 27 -1.09 -11.49 -9.71
N SER A 28 -2.23 -11.23 -10.34
CA SER A 28 -2.27 -10.48 -11.59
C SER A 28 -1.73 -9.07 -11.42
N ILE A 29 -2.07 -8.42 -10.31
CA ILE A 29 -1.59 -7.07 -10.02
C ILE A 29 -0.06 -7.08 -9.86
N PHE A 30 0.48 -8.00 -9.07
CA PHE A 30 1.93 -8.08 -8.89
C PHE A 30 2.64 -8.37 -10.21
N PHE A 31 2.09 -9.28 -11.01
CA PHE A 31 2.65 -9.59 -12.32
C PHE A 31 2.65 -8.35 -13.21
N HIS A 32 1.54 -7.63 -13.24
CA HIS A 32 1.39 -6.45 -14.07
C HIS A 32 2.34 -5.32 -13.63
N LEU A 33 2.52 -5.15 -12.32
CA LEU A 33 3.47 -4.18 -11.80
C LEU A 33 4.89 -4.47 -12.27
N GLU A 34 5.28 -5.74 -12.23
CA GLU A 34 6.62 -6.11 -12.67
C GLU A 34 6.77 -5.98 -14.19
N ASP A 35 5.78 -6.47 -14.94
CA ASP A 35 5.85 -6.53 -16.39
C ASP A 35 5.71 -5.16 -17.05
N SER A 36 4.73 -4.38 -16.62
CA SER A 36 4.41 -3.11 -17.27
C SER A 36 5.06 -1.89 -16.62
N PHE A 37 5.34 -1.97 -15.32
CA PHE A 37 5.89 -0.83 -14.57
C PHE A 37 7.29 -1.07 -14.04
N GLN A 38 7.82 -2.28 -14.26
CA GLN A 38 9.15 -2.70 -13.78
C GLN A 38 9.30 -2.51 -12.27
N ILE A 39 8.25 -2.78 -11.51
CA ILE A 39 8.28 -2.70 -10.06
C ILE A 39 8.14 -4.11 -9.50
N LYS A 40 9.24 -4.64 -8.96
CA LYS A 40 9.19 -5.93 -8.28
C LYS A 40 8.48 -5.77 -6.94
N LYS A 41 7.85 -6.85 -6.48
CA LYS A 41 7.09 -6.85 -5.23
C LYS A 41 7.87 -6.25 -4.07
N GLU A 42 9.11 -6.70 -3.89
CA GLU A 42 9.94 -6.25 -2.77
C GLU A 42 10.36 -4.78 -2.89
N ASN A 43 10.23 -4.19 -4.06
CA ASN A 43 10.61 -2.80 -4.30
C ASN A 43 9.43 -1.83 -4.23
N ILE A 44 8.21 -2.35 -4.02
CA ILE A 44 7.02 -1.50 -3.94
C ILE A 44 7.14 -0.43 -2.84
N PRO A 45 7.60 -0.77 -1.62
CA PRO A 45 7.69 0.26 -0.57
C PRO A 45 8.59 1.44 -0.94
N GLY A 46 9.57 1.24 -1.79
CA GLY A 46 10.45 2.32 -2.25
C GLY A 46 9.94 3.03 -3.49
N ASN A 47 8.79 2.60 -4.05
CA ASN A 47 8.24 3.15 -5.28
C ASN A 47 6.74 3.41 -5.13
N LEU A 48 6.33 3.96 -4.00
CA LEU A 48 4.91 4.11 -3.66
C LEU A 48 4.14 5.00 -4.62
N GLN A 49 4.77 6.07 -5.12
CA GLN A 49 4.10 6.94 -6.08
C GLN A 49 3.78 6.18 -7.36
N ARG A 50 4.73 5.40 -7.86
CA ARG A 50 4.53 4.60 -9.06
C ARG A 50 3.50 3.50 -8.82
N PHE A 51 3.53 2.90 -7.63
CA PHE A 51 2.55 1.90 -7.24
C PHE A 51 1.14 2.50 -7.22
N LYS A 52 0.99 3.67 -6.61
CA LYS A 52 -0.28 4.37 -6.58
C LYS A 52 -0.78 4.68 -7.99
N ASN A 53 0.11 5.18 -8.85
CA ASN A 53 -0.25 5.48 -10.23
C ASN A 53 -0.69 4.21 -10.98
N ALA A 54 -0.03 3.09 -10.73
CA ALA A 54 -0.40 1.83 -11.35
C ALA A 54 -1.78 1.36 -10.89
N LEU A 55 -2.08 1.49 -9.59
CA LEU A 55 -3.41 1.14 -9.08
C LEU A 55 -4.49 2.00 -9.74
N GLU A 56 -4.22 3.28 -9.88
CA GLU A 56 -5.18 4.18 -10.52
C GLU A 56 -5.40 3.80 -11.99
N GLY A 57 -4.34 3.40 -12.68
CA GLY A 57 -4.46 2.96 -14.07
C GLY A 57 -5.21 1.65 -14.21
N LEU A 58 -5.06 0.74 -13.24
CA LEU A 58 -5.71 -0.57 -13.29
C LEU A 58 -7.16 -0.54 -12.84
N PHE A 59 -7.47 0.26 -11.83
CA PHE A 59 -8.79 0.25 -11.18
C PHE A 59 -9.59 1.52 -11.36
N GLY A 60 -8.99 2.58 -11.93
CA GLY A 60 -9.69 3.84 -12.14
C GLY A 60 -10.29 4.36 -10.84
N PRO A 61 -11.62 4.67 -10.83
CA PRO A 61 -12.25 5.21 -9.61
C PRO A 61 -12.27 4.24 -8.43
N GLY A 62 -11.97 2.95 -8.66
CA GLY A 62 -11.90 1.97 -7.57
C GLY A 62 -10.59 1.99 -6.80
N ALA A 63 -9.56 2.66 -7.33
CA ALA A 63 -8.24 2.66 -6.69
C ALA A 63 -8.25 3.25 -5.28
N PRO A 64 -8.95 4.36 -4.99
CA PRO A 64 -8.96 4.89 -3.63
C PRO A 64 -9.47 3.91 -2.58
N TYR A 65 -10.42 3.05 -2.93
CA TYR A 65 -10.92 2.04 -2.01
C TYR A 65 -9.82 1.05 -1.64
N ILE A 66 -9.05 0.61 -2.64
CA ILE A 66 -7.95 -0.34 -2.42
C ILE A 66 -6.84 0.31 -1.61
N GLU A 67 -6.51 1.56 -1.94
CA GLU A 67 -5.49 2.31 -1.22
C GLU A 67 -5.88 2.51 0.24
N LYS A 68 -7.14 2.79 0.51
CA LYS A 68 -7.63 2.96 1.87
C LYS A 68 -7.57 1.66 2.65
N THR A 69 -7.88 0.54 2.01
CA THR A 69 -7.79 -0.77 2.63
C THR A 69 -6.35 -1.08 3.04
N ILE A 70 -5.40 -0.78 2.17
CA ILE A 70 -3.98 -0.97 2.48
C ILE A 70 -3.56 -0.07 3.64
N ALA A 71 -3.95 1.18 3.61
CA ALA A 71 -3.61 2.13 4.67
C ALA A 71 -4.17 1.69 6.02
N ARG A 72 -5.41 1.19 6.04
CA ARG A 72 -6.02 0.68 7.27
C ARG A 72 -5.23 -0.51 7.80
N ARG A 73 -4.87 -1.45 6.94
CA ARG A 73 -4.08 -2.61 7.36
C ARG A 73 -2.73 -2.21 7.93
N LEU A 74 -2.10 -1.23 7.29
CA LEU A 74 -0.82 -0.73 7.78
C LEU A 74 -0.94 -0.17 9.19
N HIS A 75 -1.96 0.67 9.42
CA HIS A 75 -2.16 1.25 10.75
C HIS A 75 -2.46 0.17 11.78
N GLU A 76 -3.28 -0.80 11.43
CA GLU A 76 -3.59 -1.92 12.33
C GLU A 76 -2.32 -2.69 12.73
N LYS A 77 -1.47 -2.97 11.76
CA LYS A 77 -0.22 -3.70 12.02
C LYS A 77 0.75 -2.94 12.90
N LEU A 78 0.68 -1.62 12.86
CA LEU A 78 1.55 -0.76 13.65
C LEU A 78 0.94 -0.37 15.00
N GLY A 79 -0.30 -0.81 15.28
CA GLY A 79 -0.98 -0.45 16.50
C GLY A 79 -1.45 1.00 16.54
N LEU A 80 -1.65 1.61 15.39
CA LEU A 80 -2.09 2.99 15.27
C LEU A 80 -3.57 3.04 14.95
N GLU A 81 -4.23 4.12 15.40
CA GLU A 81 -5.62 4.37 15.02
C GLU A 81 -5.68 4.87 13.59
N PHE A 82 -6.67 4.39 12.85
CA PHE A 82 -6.92 4.82 11.49
C PHE A 82 -8.28 5.49 11.41
N GLU A 83 -8.30 6.76 10.98
CA GLU A 83 -9.55 7.51 10.84
C GLU A 83 -9.97 7.56 9.39
N ASP A 84 -11.06 6.85 9.06
CA ASP A 84 -11.60 6.81 7.70
C ASP A 84 -12.07 8.18 7.23
N SER A 85 -12.44 9.06 8.16
CA SER A 85 -12.98 10.36 7.82
C SER A 85 -11.94 11.39 7.41
N GLN A 86 -10.66 11.08 7.62
CA GLN A 86 -9.60 12.01 7.21
C GLN A 86 -9.42 12.01 5.71
N ASP A 87 -9.30 13.19 5.14
CA ASP A 87 -9.15 13.36 3.69
C ASP A 87 -7.67 13.35 3.33
N MET A 88 -7.01 12.23 3.62
CA MET A 88 -5.60 12.04 3.29
C MET A 88 -5.49 11.00 2.19
N ASP A 89 -4.62 11.25 1.21
CA ASP A 89 -4.38 10.25 0.19
C ASP A 89 -3.48 9.14 0.73
N PHE A 90 -3.27 8.12 -0.09
CA PHE A 90 -2.50 6.95 0.29
C PHE A 90 -1.07 7.32 0.73
N LEU A 91 -0.40 8.17 -0.05
CA LEU A 91 0.98 8.55 0.26
C LEU A 91 1.08 9.31 1.57
N GLU A 92 0.11 10.20 1.83
CA GLU A 92 0.05 10.93 3.08
C GLU A 92 -0.20 10.00 4.26
N CYS A 93 -1.08 9.02 4.10
CA CYS A 93 -1.35 8.05 5.15
C CYS A 93 -0.11 7.24 5.51
N VAL A 94 0.64 6.80 4.50
CA VAL A 94 1.87 6.03 4.74
C VAL A 94 2.92 6.90 5.40
N SER A 95 3.07 8.14 4.94
CA SER A 95 4.03 9.08 5.50
C SER A 95 3.70 9.41 6.97
N ASP A 96 2.43 9.60 7.26
CA ASP A 96 1.99 9.87 8.63
C ASP A 96 2.28 8.69 9.55
N ALA A 97 1.98 7.48 9.09
CA ALA A 97 2.25 6.29 9.88
C ALA A 97 3.75 6.14 10.16
N ARG A 98 4.59 6.41 9.16
CA ARG A 98 6.03 6.36 9.33
C ARG A 98 6.51 7.35 10.38
N LYS A 99 6.00 8.58 10.33
CA LYS A 99 6.39 9.63 11.28
C LYS A 99 6.02 9.29 12.71
N ARG A 100 4.89 8.63 12.91
CA ARG A 100 4.44 8.24 14.25
C ARG A 100 5.33 7.16 14.87
N ILE A 101 5.97 6.35 14.06
CA ILE A 101 6.74 5.20 14.51
C ILE A 101 8.24 5.48 14.50
N MET A 102 8.69 6.31 13.58
CA MET A 102 10.09 6.64 13.36
C MET A 102 10.27 8.15 13.54
N PRO A 103 10.41 8.60 14.79
CA PRO A 103 10.58 10.02 15.08
C PRO A 103 11.88 10.60 14.51
#